data_c18a6d0dc456a5d80c6e8990cbc2b9a8
#
_entry.id   c18a6d0dc456a5d80c6e8990cbc2b9a8
#
_cell.length_a   1.000
_cell.length_b   1.000
_cell.length_c   1.000
_cell.angle_alpha   90.00
_cell.angle_beta   90.00
_cell.angle_gamma   90.00
#
_symmetry.space_group_name_H-M   'P 1'
#
loop_
_entity.id
_entity.type
_entity.pdbx_description
1 polymer ?
#
loop_
_entity_poly.entity_id
_entity_poly.type
_entity_poly.pdbx_seq_one_letter_code
_entity_poly.pdbx_strand_id
1 'polypeptide(L)'
;APKIRAATRSLEAGLVERETEVRLLLLAAFCGEHLLLLGPPGTAKSELGRRLSAVCGGAAFFERLLTRFSVPEELFGPLSMRGLENDQYVRQTDGYLPTATVAFVDEVFKANSAILNSLLTILNERLFDNGNERVKVPLLCLVGASNELPESEELDALYDRFLLRSSVEQVSAGSLAGLLQTRGLSGGAKVINNKGDKGEKSEASSAVELSVDDFQGVRSAAEASVDVPSSVVDLIVDLRSFLQDKCEPPVYVSDRRLVKSVSLLRVCAYTNGREAVSEFDCLLLANILWQRPSECQMIRDWILERLAQDRGVEQVQYLLAGLFGRACRADGDPEECRALAAEASSLRKVLTTQLQSLAGTTSGSLPALRDHLWLSPPDAERAAQTLGPLFSKVRRGLEKLTRECVTLEVALERNTEPHIMALLLPDYWADFIRSGPIEDVKPLGVGGQKP
;
A
#
# COMPACT_ATOMS: atom_id res chain seq x y z
N ALA A 1 17.13 1.52 -1.48
CA ALA A 1 16.63 1.56 -0.10
C ALA A 1 17.39 2.54 0.82
N PRO A 2 18.77 2.53 1.00
CA PRO A 2 19.43 3.40 1.99
C PRO A 2 19.29 4.89 1.71
N LYS A 3 19.43 5.36 0.47
CA LYS A 3 19.20 6.76 0.09
C LYS A 3 17.77 7.23 0.42
N ILE A 4 16.76 6.40 0.14
CA ILE A 4 15.36 6.72 0.41
C ILE A 4 15.12 6.82 1.91
N ARG A 5 15.66 5.89 2.72
CA ARG A 5 15.57 5.97 4.19
C ARG A 5 16.21 7.24 4.75
N ALA A 6 17.32 7.65 4.21
CA ALA A 6 17.99 8.88 4.60
C ALA A 6 17.17 10.13 4.22
N ALA A 7 16.60 10.16 3.01
CA ALA A 7 15.69 11.21 2.56
C ALA A 7 14.43 11.29 3.43
N THR A 8 13.82 10.13 3.76
CA THR A 8 12.65 10.05 4.67
C THR A 8 12.98 10.67 6.03
N ARG A 9 14.11 10.31 6.64
CA ARG A 9 14.53 10.89 7.93
C ARG A 9 14.76 12.40 7.86
N SER A 10 15.34 12.88 6.75
CA SER A 10 15.55 14.32 6.52
C SER A 10 14.20 15.06 6.42
N LEU A 11 13.22 14.48 5.74
CA LEU A 11 11.87 15.05 5.62
C LEU A 11 11.10 15.03 6.95
N GLU A 12 11.25 13.98 7.76
CA GLU A 12 10.61 13.82 9.07
C GLU A 12 11.19 14.75 10.12
N ALA A 13 12.43 15.19 9.96
CA ALA A 13 13.14 15.98 10.98
C ALA A 13 12.37 17.23 11.41
N GLY A 14 11.97 17.30 12.71
CA GLY A 14 11.21 18.43 13.29
C GLY A 14 9.73 18.47 12.91
N LEU A 15 9.19 17.43 12.24
CA LEU A 15 7.76 17.19 12.14
C LEU A 15 7.34 16.22 13.24
N VAL A 16 6.16 16.42 13.78
CA VAL A 16 5.57 15.59 14.83
C VAL A 16 4.33 14.93 14.28
N GLU A 17 4.28 13.59 14.37
CA GLU A 17 3.14 12.78 13.90
C GLU A 17 2.83 13.00 12.40
N ARG A 18 3.86 13.03 11.55
CA ARG A 18 3.74 13.19 10.08
C ARG A 18 4.52 12.14 9.30
N GLU A 19 4.84 11.04 9.95
CA GLU A 19 5.63 9.96 9.37
C GLU A 19 4.89 9.29 8.21
N THR A 20 3.58 9.15 8.30
CA THR A 20 2.74 8.57 7.24
C THR A 20 2.70 9.50 6.03
N GLU A 21 2.42 10.79 6.23
CA GLU A 21 2.33 11.77 5.15
C GLU A 21 3.66 11.93 4.41
N VAL A 22 4.78 11.94 5.13
CA VAL A 22 6.13 12.01 4.54
C VAL A 22 6.40 10.79 3.65
N ARG A 23 6.07 9.59 4.10
CA ARG A 23 6.27 8.36 3.32
C ARG A 23 5.37 8.30 2.10
N LEU A 24 4.09 8.65 2.24
CA LEU A 24 3.15 8.72 1.13
C LEU A 24 3.56 9.77 0.10
N LEU A 25 4.10 10.90 0.54
CA LEU A 25 4.60 11.97 -0.31
C LEU A 25 5.78 11.51 -1.18
N LEU A 26 6.78 10.87 -0.56
CA LEU A 26 7.91 10.32 -1.30
C LEU A 26 7.47 9.19 -2.25
N LEU A 27 6.59 8.31 -1.79
CA LEU A 27 6.06 7.21 -2.61
C LEU A 27 5.30 7.77 -3.82
N ALA A 28 4.47 8.81 -3.63
CA ALA A 28 3.79 9.50 -4.72
C ALA A 28 4.77 10.01 -5.76
N ALA A 29 5.86 10.67 -5.33
CA ALA A 29 6.89 11.19 -6.23
C ALA A 29 7.60 10.06 -7.01
N PHE A 30 7.96 8.93 -6.36
CA PHE A 30 8.56 7.77 -7.03
C PHE A 30 7.63 7.08 -8.01
N CYS A 31 6.32 7.08 -7.75
CA CYS A 31 5.31 6.52 -8.65
C CYS A 31 4.92 7.47 -9.78
N GLY A 32 5.32 8.75 -9.71
CA GLY A 32 4.82 9.79 -10.60
C GLY A 32 3.32 10.06 -10.44
N GLU A 33 2.79 9.84 -9.23
CA GLU A 33 1.39 10.04 -8.87
C GLU A 33 1.21 11.24 -7.94
N HIS A 34 -0.02 11.54 -7.55
CA HIS A 34 -0.38 12.73 -6.78
C HIS A 34 -0.87 12.36 -5.39
N LEU A 35 -0.60 13.23 -4.42
CA LEU A 35 -1.03 13.08 -3.03
C LEU A 35 -2.04 14.15 -2.65
N LEU A 36 -3.15 13.74 -2.03
CA LEU A 36 -4.13 14.63 -1.41
C LEU A 36 -4.00 14.58 0.12
N LEU A 37 -3.91 15.77 0.72
CA LEU A 37 -3.88 15.95 2.17
C LEU A 37 -5.19 16.61 2.61
N LEU A 38 -6.04 15.88 3.31
CA LEU A 38 -7.28 16.39 3.88
C LEU A 38 -7.10 16.69 5.36
N GLY A 39 -7.58 17.82 5.84
CA GLY A 39 -7.54 18.13 7.25
C GLY A 39 -7.57 19.62 7.58
N PRO A 40 -7.71 19.99 8.86
CA PRO A 40 -7.86 21.36 9.27
C PRO A 40 -6.64 22.24 8.94
N PRO A 41 -6.79 23.55 8.87
CA PRO A 41 -5.68 24.47 8.64
C PRO A 41 -4.66 24.40 9.78
N GLY A 42 -3.39 24.72 9.48
CA GLY A 42 -2.33 24.75 10.47
C GLY A 42 -1.70 23.39 10.83
N THR A 43 -2.00 22.33 10.09
CA THR A 43 -1.45 20.96 10.29
C THR A 43 -0.18 20.69 9.47
N ALA A 44 0.54 21.72 9.03
CA ALA A 44 1.80 21.66 8.30
C ALA A 44 1.73 21.03 6.89
N LYS A 45 0.56 21.03 6.22
CA LYS A 45 0.39 20.46 4.87
C LYS A 45 1.30 21.12 3.84
N SER A 46 1.39 22.46 3.80
CA SER A 46 2.26 23.19 2.86
C SER A 46 3.76 22.98 3.13
N GLU A 47 4.13 22.78 4.39
CA GLU A 47 5.52 22.47 4.76
C GLU A 47 6.01 21.15 4.14
N LEU A 48 5.14 20.14 4.03
CA LEU A 48 5.47 18.86 3.39
C LEU A 48 5.84 19.05 1.91
N GLY A 49 5.09 19.86 1.16
CA GLY A 49 5.41 20.15 -0.25
C GLY A 49 6.76 20.84 -0.42
N ARG A 50 7.05 21.85 0.41
CA ARG A 50 8.33 22.56 0.40
C ARG A 50 9.50 21.65 0.73
N ARG A 51 9.35 20.76 1.69
CA ARG A 51 10.40 19.79 2.07
C ARG A 51 10.67 18.77 0.98
N LEU A 52 9.63 18.28 0.28
CA LEU A 52 9.86 17.41 -0.88
C LEU A 52 10.70 18.10 -1.93
N SER A 53 10.41 19.35 -2.26
CA SER A 53 11.20 20.12 -3.21
C SER A 53 12.67 20.29 -2.75
N ALA A 54 12.89 20.51 -1.46
CA ALA A 54 14.24 20.66 -0.91
C ALA A 54 15.07 19.36 -0.98
N VAL A 55 14.41 18.18 -0.90
CA VAL A 55 15.09 16.87 -1.04
C VAL A 55 15.30 16.51 -2.50
N CYS A 56 14.45 17.00 -3.42
CA CYS A 56 14.62 16.84 -4.85
C CYS A 56 15.58 17.90 -5.40
N GLY A 57 16.87 17.60 -5.46
CA GLY A 57 17.89 18.52 -5.94
C GLY A 57 17.58 19.06 -7.34
N GLY A 58 17.54 20.40 -7.48
CA GLY A 58 17.23 21.08 -8.73
C GLY A 58 15.75 21.11 -9.11
N ALA A 59 14.83 20.67 -8.24
CA ALA A 59 13.40 20.71 -8.51
C ALA A 59 12.84 22.14 -8.50
N ALA A 60 12.15 22.52 -9.57
CA ALA A 60 11.36 23.76 -9.60
C ALA A 60 10.10 23.55 -8.73
N PHE A 61 9.91 24.39 -7.72
CA PHE A 61 8.78 24.31 -6.80
C PHE A 61 7.74 25.41 -7.12
N PHE A 62 6.48 24.96 -7.19
CA PHE A 62 5.35 25.88 -7.34
C PHE A 62 4.39 25.71 -6.16
N GLU A 63 3.95 26.82 -5.57
CA GLU A 63 2.98 26.83 -4.47
C GLU A 63 1.90 27.87 -4.71
N ARG A 64 0.62 27.47 -4.54
CA ARG A 64 -0.51 28.37 -4.67
C ARG A 64 -1.66 27.96 -3.75
N LEU A 65 -2.29 28.95 -3.13
CA LEU A 65 -3.58 28.84 -2.46
C LEU A 65 -4.68 29.19 -3.46
N LEU A 66 -5.65 28.30 -3.65
CA LEU A 66 -6.82 28.58 -4.48
C LEU A 66 -7.96 29.21 -3.67
N THR A 67 -8.69 30.06 -4.34
CA THR A 67 -9.95 30.62 -3.88
C THR A 67 -10.99 30.47 -4.99
N ARG A 68 -12.26 30.66 -4.69
CA ARG A 68 -13.34 30.65 -5.72
C ARG A 68 -13.15 31.76 -6.79
N PHE A 69 -12.33 32.78 -6.50
CA PHE A 69 -12.00 33.88 -7.38
C PHE A 69 -10.68 33.77 -8.10
N SER A 70 -9.93 32.67 -7.84
CA SER A 70 -8.64 32.45 -8.50
C SER A 70 -8.81 32.34 -10.01
N VAL A 71 -7.87 32.92 -10.73
CA VAL A 71 -7.86 32.97 -12.19
C VAL A 71 -6.77 32.06 -12.75
N PRO A 72 -6.94 31.53 -13.98
CA PRO A 72 -5.95 30.63 -14.59
C PRO A 72 -4.53 31.21 -14.65
N GLU A 73 -4.40 32.54 -14.76
CA GLU A 73 -3.11 33.24 -14.78
C GLU A 73 -2.29 32.99 -13.50
N GLU A 74 -2.94 32.73 -12.39
CA GLU A 74 -2.26 32.49 -11.11
C GLU A 74 -1.55 31.15 -11.07
N LEU A 75 -2.02 30.16 -11.81
CA LEU A 75 -1.45 28.81 -11.86
C LEU A 75 -0.59 28.60 -13.10
N PHE A 76 -1.04 29.11 -14.24
CA PHE A 76 -0.46 28.78 -15.55
C PHE A 76 0.35 29.92 -16.15
N GLY A 77 0.37 31.08 -15.50
CA GLY A 77 1.08 32.28 -15.95
C GLY A 77 0.23 33.24 -16.80
N PRO A 78 0.63 34.52 -16.85
CA PRO A 78 -0.07 35.55 -17.60
C PRO A 78 0.08 35.34 -19.10
N LEU A 79 -0.84 35.94 -19.86
CA LEU A 79 -0.73 35.96 -21.32
C LEU A 79 0.46 36.80 -21.76
N SER A 80 1.17 36.33 -22.78
CA SER A 80 2.27 37.05 -23.40
C SER A 80 1.78 38.19 -24.25
N MET A 81 2.07 39.42 -23.88
CA MET A 81 1.73 40.62 -24.69
C MET A 81 2.35 40.53 -26.08
N ARG A 82 3.59 40.08 -26.21
CA ARG A 82 4.23 39.89 -27.51
C ARG A 82 3.57 38.76 -28.34
N GLY A 83 3.04 37.72 -27.69
CA GLY A 83 2.26 36.69 -28.38
C GLY A 83 0.99 37.27 -28.95
N LEU A 84 0.26 38.09 -28.17
CA LEU A 84 -0.98 38.73 -28.60
C LEU A 84 -0.77 39.69 -29.78
N GLU A 85 0.34 40.45 -29.81
CA GLU A 85 0.72 41.29 -30.95
C GLU A 85 0.92 40.49 -32.26
N ASN A 86 1.20 39.18 -32.15
CA ASN A 86 1.38 38.26 -33.28
C ASN A 86 0.17 37.31 -33.44
N ASP A 87 -1.01 37.65 -32.94
CA ASP A 87 -2.23 36.83 -32.95
C ASP A 87 -2.03 35.42 -32.32
N GLN A 88 -1.09 35.31 -31.37
CA GLN A 88 -0.81 34.03 -30.65
C GLN A 88 -1.28 34.14 -29.20
N TYR A 89 -2.14 33.22 -28.78
CA TYR A 89 -2.66 33.13 -27.43
C TYR A 89 -1.75 32.25 -26.55
N VAL A 90 -0.56 32.75 -26.20
CA VAL A 90 0.49 32.01 -25.48
C VAL A 90 0.69 32.60 -24.08
N ARG A 91 0.87 31.75 -23.07
CA ARG A 91 1.14 32.14 -21.68
C ARG A 91 2.64 32.10 -21.38
N GLN A 92 3.06 32.99 -20.47
CA GLN A 92 4.41 32.95 -19.88
C GLN A 92 4.38 31.96 -18.71
N THR A 93 4.94 30.77 -18.93
CA THR A 93 4.84 29.65 -17.99
C THR A 93 6.00 29.53 -17.01
N ASP A 94 7.06 30.31 -17.18
CA ASP A 94 8.26 30.26 -16.31
C ASP A 94 7.90 30.66 -14.87
N GLY A 95 8.22 29.75 -13.93
CA GLY A 95 7.90 29.93 -12.52
C GLY A 95 6.46 29.57 -12.13
N TYR A 96 5.68 29.06 -13.06
CA TYR A 96 4.30 28.57 -12.83
C TYR A 96 4.20 27.05 -12.92
N LEU A 97 3.01 26.52 -12.63
CA LEU A 97 2.74 25.08 -12.59
C LEU A 97 3.23 24.31 -13.83
N PRO A 98 3.10 24.82 -15.08
CA PRO A 98 3.56 24.07 -16.27
C PRO A 98 5.06 23.80 -16.33
N THR A 99 5.88 24.54 -15.56
CA THR A 99 7.34 24.34 -15.49
C THR A 99 7.80 23.74 -14.16
N ALA A 100 6.87 23.47 -13.24
CA ALA A 100 7.18 22.95 -11.93
C ALA A 100 7.49 21.45 -11.95
N THR A 101 8.48 21.05 -11.14
CA THR A 101 8.81 19.65 -10.88
C THR A 101 8.02 19.11 -9.68
N VAL A 102 7.84 19.94 -8.66
CA VAL A 102 7.00 19.65 -7.49
C VAL A 102 6.03 20.82 -7.32
N ALA A 103 4.75 20.51 -7.14
CA ALA A 103 3.74 21.54 -6.94
C ALA A 103 2.94 21.27 -5.65
N PHE A 104 2.60 22.36 -4.94
CA PHE A 104 1.67 22.33 -3.82
C PHE A 104 0.50 23.28 -4.12
N VAL A 105 -0.72 22.73 -4.12
CA VAL A 105 -1.93 23.50 -4.36
C VAL A 105 -2.83 23.37 -3.14
N ASP A 106 -2.96 24.48 -2.39
CA ASP A 106 -3.85 24.53 -1.23
C ASP A 106 -5.27 24.88 -1.65
N GLU A 107 -6.24 24.34 -0.90
CA GLU A 107 -7.68 24.48 -1.18
C GLU A 107 -8.04 24.05 -2.62
N VAL A 108 -7.49 22.91 -3.04
CA VAL A 108 -7.53 22.44 -4.43
C VAL A 108 -8.96 22.27 -4.98
N PHE A 109 -9.95 21.99 -4.13
CA PHE A 109 -11.37 21.87 -4.51
C PHE A 109 -12.10 23.21 -4.64
N LYS A 110 -11.42 24.34 -4.41
CA LYS A 110 -11.95 25.70 -4.73
C LYS A 110 -11.62 26.13 -6.15
N ALA A 111 -10.99 25.26 -6.96
CA ALA A 111 -10.74 25.51 -8.38
C ALA A 111 -12.06 25.72 -9.14
N ASN A 112 -12.12 26.78 -9.95
CA ASN A 112 -13.20 26.95 -10.90
C ASN A 112 -13.00 26.08 -12.15
N SER A 113 -14.04 25.95 -13.00
CA SER A 113 -14.02 25.05 -14.17
C SER A 113 -12.89 25.37 -15.15
N ALA A 114 -12.45 26.63 -15.28
CA ALA A 114 -11.36 27.01 -16.18
C ALA A 114 -10.00 26.50 -15.70
N ILE A 115 -9.76 26.56 -14.38
CA ILE A 115 -8.56 25.99 -13.75
C ILE A 115 -8.63 24.48 -13.75
N LEU A 116 -9.80 23.91 -13.42
CA LEU A 116 -10.02 22.47 -13.28
C LEU A 116 -9.65 21.69 -14.56
N ASN A 117 -10.13 22.14 -15.73
CA ASN A 117 -9.85 21.44 -16.99
C ASN A 117 -8.35 21.37 -17.31
N SER A 118 -7.63 22.47 -17.11
CA SER A 118 -6.18 22.50 -17.31
C SER A 118 -5.42 21.65 -16.28
N LEU A 119 -5.86 21.65 -15.01
CA LEU A 119 -5.32 20.77 -13.98
C LEU A 119 -5.52 19.29 -14.33
N LEU A 120 -6.72 18.91 -14.78
CA LEU A 120 -7.01 17.52 -15.17
C LEU A 120 -6.07 17.04 -16.29
N THR A 121 -5.78 17.88 -17.27
CA THR A 121 -4.83 17.56 -18.35
C THR A 121 -3.41 17.39 -17.82
N ILE A 122 -2.94 18.31 -16.98
CA ILE A 122 -1.60 18.24 -16.38
C ILE A 122 -1.46 17.01 -15.49
N LEU A 123 -2.45 16.69 -14.64
CA LEU A 123 -2.40 15.56 -13.72
C LEU A 123 -2.47 14.21 -14.44
N ASN A 124 -3.17 14.14 -15.56
CA ASN A 124 -3.32 12.90 -16.31
C ASN A 124 -2.20 12.63 -17.31
N GLU A 125 -1.95 13.63 -18.16
CA GLU A 125 -1.17 13.48 -19.38
C GLU A 125 0.24 14.07 -19.23
N ARG A 126 0.47 14.87 -18.18
CA ARG A 126 1.69 15.68 -18.04
C ARG A 126 1.88 16.63 -19.22
N LEU A 127 0.79 17.14 -19.74
CA LEU A 127 0.76 18.07 -20.87
C LEU A 127 0.01 19.35 -20.46
N PHE A 128 0.43 20.46 -21.03
CA PHE A 128 -0.21 21.75 -20.91
C PHE A 128 -0.43 22.35 -22.30
N ASP A 129 -1.66 22.76 -22.61
CA ASP A 129 -2.00 23.40 -23.87
C ASP A 129 -1.66 24.90 -23.78
N ASN A 130 -0.62 25.34 -24.48
CA ASN A 130 -0.17 26.73 -24.49
C ASN A 130 -0.31 27.32 -25.90
N GLY A 131 -1.46 27.91 -26.16
CA GLY A 131 -1.82 28.36 -27.52
C GLY A 131 -2.02 27.16 -28.45
N ASN A 132 -1.24 27.11 -29.52
CA ASN A 132 -1.30 26.04 -30.52
C ASN A 132 -0.36 24.86 -30.21
N GLU A 133 0.43 24.96 -29.14
CA GLU A 133 1.41 23.93 -28.77
C GLU A 133 1.00 23.18 -27.50
N ARG A 134 1.31 21.87 -27.47
CA ARG A 134 1.24 21.04 -26.29
C ARG A 134 2.63 20.90 -25.69
N VAL A 135 2.82 21.46 -24.49
CA VAL A 135 4.09 21.45 -23.79
C VAL A 135 4.10 20.34 -22.73
N LYS A 136 5.19 19.56 -22.66
CA LYS A 136 5.36 18.55 -21.63
C LYS A 136 5.69 19.21 -20.30
N VAL A 137 4.92 18.87 -19.25
CA VAL A 137 5.12 19.36 -17.89
C VAL A 137 6.05 18.41 -17.12
N PRO A 138 7.17 18.89 -16.54
CA PRO A 138 8.16 18.04 -15.86
C PRO A 138 7.71 17.62 -14.44
N LEU A 139 6.42 17.61 -14.17
CA LEU A 139 5.83 17.40 -12.86
C LEU A 139 6.04 15.96 -12.36
N LEU A 140 6.77 15.78 -11.28
CA LEU A 140 6.92 14.51 -10.55
C LEU A 140 5.67 14.25 -9.70
N CYS A 141 5.33 15.19 -8.84
CA CYS A 141 4.22 15.06 -7.91
C CYS A 141 3.53 16.41 -7.70
N LEU A 142 2.19 16.41 -7.68
CA LEU A 142 1.38 17.50 -7.16
C LEU A 142 0.79 17.07 -5.82
N VAL A 143 0.99 17.89 -4.81
CA VAL A 143 0.36 17.75 -3.50
C VAL A 143 -0.83 18.70 -3.47
N GLY A 144 -2.02 18.14 -3.45
CA GLY A 144 -3.24 18.88 -3.19
C GLY A 144 -3.54 18.92 -1.70
N ALA A 145 -3.97 20.05 -1.20
CA ALA A 145 -4.49 20.15 0.16
C ALA A 145 -5.91 20.71 0.15
N SER A 146 -6.74 20.25 1.08
CA SER A 146 -8.08 20.77 1.30
C SER A 146 -8.53 20.51 2.74
N ASN A 147 -9.45 21.33 3.20
CA ASN A 147 -10.14 21.13 4.49
C ASN A 147 -11.43 20.31 4.31
N GLU A 148 -11.95 20.23 3.11
CA GLU A 148 -13.26 19.70 2.75
C GLU A 148 -13.13 18.70 1.60
N LEU A 149 -14.08 17.76 1.52
CA LEU A 149 -14.23 16.86 0.37
C LEU A 149 -14.89 17.64 -0.80
N PRO A 150 -14.76 17.13 -2.04
CA PRO A 150 -15.43 17.76 -3.19
C PRO A 150 -16.95 17.79 -3.00
N GLU A 151 -17.58 18.89 -3.43
CA GLU A 151 -19.03 19.10 -3.32
C GLU A 151 -19.77 18.90 -4.66
N SER A 152 -19.03 18.70 -5.76
CA SER A 152 -19.62 18.58 -7.10
C SER A 152 -18.99 17.46 -7.92
N GLU A 153 -19.75 16.89 -8.86
CA GLU A 153 -19.29 15.83 -9.78
C GLU A 153 -18.07 16.26 -10.62
N GLU A 154 -17.95 17.55 -10.97
CA GLU A 154 -16.77 18.05 -11.67
C GLU A 154 -15.50 17.94 -10.82
N LEU A 155 -15.61 18.20 -9.52
CA LEU A 155 -14.52 18.09 -8.57
C LEU A 155 -14.20 16.62 -8.22
N ASP A 156 -15.17 15.71 -8.32
CA ASP A 156 -14.95 14.27 -8.15
C ASP A 156 -13.96 13.74 -9.19
N ALA A 157 -14.00 14.27 -10.42
CA ALA A 157 -13.03 13.94 -11.45
C ALA A 157 -11.60 14.34 -11.04
N LEU A 158 -11.42 15.49 -10.39
CA LEU A 158 -10.15 15.92 -9.83
C LEU A 158 -9.74 15.07 -8.62
N TYR A 159 -10.69 14.74 -7.76
CA TYR A 159 -10.49 13.90 -6.58
C TYR A 159 -9.97 12.50 -6.97
N ASP A 160 -10.50 11.90 -8.05
CA ASP A 160 -10.02 10.59 -8.55
C ASP A 160 -8.58 10.65 -9.09
N ARG A 161 -8.05 11.82 -9.44
CA ARG A 161 -6.66 11.98 -9.91
C ARG A 161 -5.64 11.89 -8.79
N PHE A 162 -6.02 12.16 -7.57
CA PHE A 162 -5.19 11.95 -6.39
C PHE A 162 -5.23 10.48 -6.00
N LEU A 163 -4.23 9.72 -6.42
CA LEU A 163 -4.14 8.28 -6.12
C LEU A 163 -3.98 8.04 -4.63
N LEU A 164 -3.00 8.72 -4.02
CA LEU A 164 -2.71 8.65 -2.60
C LEU A 164 -3.49 9.74 -1.86
N ARG A 165 -4.02 9.38 -0.70
CA ARG A 165 -4.79 10.27 0.15
C ARG A 165 -4.43 10.06 1.61
N SER A 166 -4.30 11.14 2.38
CA SER A 166 -4.10 11.09 3.82
C SER A 166 -5.01 12.07 4.53
N SER A 167 -5.61 11.63 5.64
CA SER A 167 -6.30 12.51 6.57
C SER A 167 -5.29 13.00 7.60
N VAL A 168 -5.03 14.31 7.58
CA VAL A 168 -4.03 14.95 8.44
C VAL A 168 -4.73 15.52 9.65
N GLU A 169 -4.56 14.88 10.79
CA GLU A 169 -5.17 15.31 12.05
C GLU A 169 -4.29 16.30 12.80
N GLN A 170 -4.85 16.93 13.83
CA GLN A 170 -4.07 17.71 14.78
C GLN A 170 -3.14 16.79 15.57
N VAL A 171 -2.01 17.33 16.01
CA VAL A 171 -1.06 16.60 16.86
C VAL A 171 -1.75 16.17 18.15
N SER A 172 -1.54 14.92 18.56
CA SER A 172 -2.12 14.36 19.77
C SER A 172 -1.73 15.15 21.02
N ALA A 173 -2.58 15.11 22.05
CA ALA A 173 -2.30 15.77 23.33
C ALA A 173 -0.97 15.30 23.96
N GLY A 174 -0.59 14.05 23.74
CA GLY A 174 0.66 13.48 24.24
C GLY A 174 1.91 14.08 23.59
N SER A 175 1.83 14.37 22.29
CA SER A 175 2.95 14.92 21.51
C SER A 175 2.98 16.45 21.48
N LEU A 176 1.87 17.10 21.89
CA LEU A 176 1.73 18.57 21.86
C LEU A 176 2.78 19.26 22.74
N ALA A 177 3.07 18.71 23.91
CA ALA A 177 4.09 19.27 24.82
C ALA A 177 5.48 19.29 24.14
N GLY A 178 5.85 18.21 23.45
CA GLY A 178 7.10 18.13 22.69
C GLY A 178 7.15 19.13 21.54
N LEU A 179 6.05 19.30 20.83
CA LEU A 179 5.92 20.28 19.73
C LEU A 179 6.14 21.72 20.23
N LEU A 180 5.54 22.08 21.36
CA LEU A 180 5.66 23.40 21.96
C LEU A 180 7.08 23.67 22.47
N GLN A 181 7.72 22.67 23.07
CA GLN A 181 9.13 22.78 23.51
C GLN A 181 10.09 22.92 22.34
N THR A 182 9.93 22.13 21.29
CA THR A 182 10.81 22.15 20.11
C THR A 182 10.72 23.49 19.37
N ARG A 183 9.53 24.08 19.21
CA ARG A 183 9.34 25.38 18.57
C ARG A 183 9.57 26.56 19.50
N GLY A 184 9.39 26.40 20.81
CA GLY A 184 9.66 27.45 21.80
C GLY A 184 11.16 27.73 22.01
N LEU A 185 12.04 26.76 21.74
CA LEU A 185 13.49 26.93 21.80
C LEU A 185 14.10 27.45 20.47
N SER A 186 13.35 27.34 19.35
CA SER A 186 13.74 27.87 18.04
C SER A 186 13.01 29.18 17.77
N GLY A 187 13.31 30.22 18.55
CA GLY A 187 12.87 31.59 18.23
C GLY A 187 13.46 32.04 16.90
N GLY A 188 12.61 32.07 15.87
CA GLY A 188 12.94 32.59 14.55
C GLY A 188 13.05 31.51 13.48
N ALA A 189 11.94 31.25 12.78
CA ALA A 189 12.00 30.66 11.47
C ALA A 189 12.87 31.56 10.58
N LYS A 190 14.10 31.16 10.26
CA LYS A 190 14.83 31.77 9.15
C LYS A 190 14.03 31.48 7.88
N VAL A 191 13.25 32.43 7.46
CA VAL A 191 12.76 32.54 6.09
C VAL A 191 14.00 32.56 5.22
N ILE A 192 14.21 31.49 4.46
CA ILE A 192 15.24 31.45 3.42
C ILE A 192 14.75 32.37 2.31
N ASN A 193 15.00 33.66 2.44
CA ASN A 193 14.93 34.61 1.35
C ASN A 193 16.14 34.39 0.48
N ASN A 194 15.92 33.83 -0.68
CA ASN A 194 16.90 33.65 -1.74
C ASN A 194 17.24 35.00 -2.36
N LYS A 195 18.12 35.80 -1.69
CA LYS A 195 18.87 36.91 -2.28
C LYS A 195 20.29 36.86 -1.72
N GLY A 196 21.20 36.67 -2.65
CA GLY A 196 22.62 36.40 -2.47
C GLY A 196 23.28 37.16 -1.33
N ASP A 197 23.87 36.43 -0.43
CA ASP A 197 25.05 36.87 0.31
C ASP A 197 25.99 35.67 0.50
N LYS A 198 27.24 35.89 0.08
CA LYS A 198 28.34 34.95 0.23
C LYS A 198 28.95 35.16 1.61
N GLY A 199 28.83 34.16 2.47
CA GLY A 199 29.64 34.19 3.70
C GLY A 199 29.09 33.36 4.83
N GLU A 200 29.84 32.34 5.19
CA GLU A 200 29.79 31.46 6.35
C GLU A 200 29.06 30.12 6.15
N LYS A 201 29.89 29.10 5.93
CA LYS A 201 29.57 27.68 6.00
C LYS A 201 29.26 27.33 7.47
N SER A 202 28.00 27.33 7.87
CA SER A 202 27.57 26.55 9.01
C SER A 202 27.49 25.09 8.55
N GLU A 203 28.03 24.16 9.34
CA GLU A 203 27.95 22.72 9.16
C GLU A 203 26.48 22.30 9.20
N ALA A 204 25.77 22.45 8.08
CA ALA A 204 24.48 21.84 7.85
C ALA A 204 24.77 20.38 7.49
N SER A 205 24.30 19.45 8.33
CA SER A 205 24.10 18.04 8.04
C SER A 205 23.86 17.89 6.53
N SER A 206 24.70 17.09 5.86
CA SER A 206 24.62 16.84 4.41
C SER A 206 23.21 16.33 4.09
N ALA A 207 22.34 17.23 3.61
CA ALA A 207 21.01 16.88 3.15
C ALA A 207 21.19 15.84 2.04
N VAL A 208 20.53 14.69 2.19
CA VAL A 208 20.55 13.66 1.16
C VAL A 208 19.69 14.16 0.02
N GLU A 209 20.34 14.62 -1.05
CA GLU A 209 19.66 15.02 -2.28
C GLU A 209 19.37 13.77 -3.12
N LEU A 210 18.09 13.63 -3.49
CA LEU A 210 17.65 12.74 -4.56
C LEU A 210 17.62 13.55 -5.84
N SER A 211 18.26 13.08 -6.91
CA SER A 211 18.14 13.73 -8.21
C SER A 211 16.77 13.45 -8.83
N VAL A 212 16.31 14.31 -9.73
CA VAL A 212 15.07 14.08 -10.49
C VAL A 212 15.13 12.74 -11.23
N ASP A 213 16.30 12.35 -11.70
CA ASP A 213 16.52 11.06 -12.38
C ASP A 213 16.34 9.86 -11.44
N ASP A 214 16.63 10.00 -10.13
CA ASP A 214 16.38 8.96 -9.15
C ASP A 214 14.87 8.60 -9.04
N PHE A 215 13.97 9.52 -9.41
CA PHE A 215 12.52 9.29 -9.42
C PHE A 215 12.02 8.74 -10.76
N GLN A 216 12.50 9.27 -11.88
CA GLN A 216 11.91 8.99 -13.20
C GLN A 216 12.08 7.55 -13.68
N GLY A 217 13.19 6.89 -13.35
CA GLY A 217 13.47 5.51 -13.78
C GLY A 217 12.84 4.42 -12.94
N VAL A 218 12.43 4.73 -11.70
CA VAL A 218 12.01 3.73 -10.72
C VAL A 218 10.72 3.03 -11.13
N ARG A 219 9.73 3.76 -11.62
CA ARG A 219 8.44 3.18 -12.05
C ARG A 219 8.64 2.16 -13.17
N SER A 220 9.33 2.54 -14.24
CA SER A 220 9.57 1.63 -15.37
C SER A 220 10.40 0.42 -14.97
N ALA A 221 11.41 0.61 -14.10
CA ALA A 221 12.20 -0.48 -13.57
C ALA A 221 11.36 -1.45 -12.71
N ALA A 222 10.48 -0.93 -11.87
CA ALA A 222 9.58 -1.72 -11.05
C ALA A 222 8.56 -2.51 -11.90
N GLU A 223 7.98 -1.89 -12.92
CA GLU A 223 7.05 -2.54 -13.84
C GLU A 223 7.71 -3.69 -14.62
N ALA A 224 9.00 -3.56 -14.93
CA ALA A 224 9.75 -4.58 -15.67
C ALA A 224 10.29 -5.74 -14.81
N SER A 225 10.57 -5.49 -13.52
CA SER A 225 11.32 -6.43 -12.68
C SER A 225 10.53 -7.02 -11.49
N VAL A 226 9.37 -6.45 -11.16
CA VAL A 226 8.60 -6.89 -9.99
C VAL A 226 7.37 -7.68 -10.41
N ASP A 227 7.27 -8.90 -9.93
CA ASP A 227 6.10 -9.75 -10.12
C ASP A 227 4.97 -9.42 -9.12
N VAL A 228 3.72 -9.70 -9.52
CA VAL A 228 2.54 -9.56 -8.68
C VAL A 228 1.93 -10.94 -8.46
N PRO A 229 2.13 -11.55 -7.29
CA PRO A 229 1.58 -12.87 -6.98
C PRO A 229 0.05 -12.90 -7.06
N SER A 230 -0.51 -14.05 -7.42
CA SER A 230 -1.98 -14.24 -7.49
C SER A 230 -2.66 -13.93 -6.16
N SER A 231 -2.04 -14.25 -5.04
CA SER A 231 -2.57 -13.94 -3.70
C SER A 231 -2.78 -12.44 -3.46
N VAL A 232 -1.93 -11.57 -4.03
CA VAL A 232 -2.10 -10.11 -3.99
C VAL A 232 -3.24 -9.68 -4.90
N VAL A 233 -3.36 -10.27 -6.09
CA VAL A 233 -4.46 -9.98 -7.02
C VAL A 233 -5.79 -10.38 -6.40
N ASP A 234 -5.89 -11.59 -5.82
CA ASP A 234 -7.07 -12.09 -5.15
C ASP A 234 -7.48 -11.19 -3.98
N LEU A 235 -6.51 -10.74 -3.16
CA LEU A 235 -6.77 -9.79 -2.07
C LEU A 235 -7.37 -8.48 -2.59
N ILE A 236 -6.86 -7.92 -3.69
CA ILE A 236 -7.37 -6.68 -4.28
C ILE A 236 -8.79 -6.87 -4.83
N VAL A 237 -9.07 -8.01 -5.47
CA VAL A 237 -10.39 -8.35 -6.00
C VAL A 237 -11.40 -8.52 -4.85
N ASP A 238 -11.03 -9.26 -3.81
CA ASP A 238 -11.85 -9.46 -2.61
C ASP A 238 -12.14 -8.12 -1.91
N LEU A 239 -11.12 -7.25 -1.79
CA LEU A 239 -11.28 -5.92 -1.20
C LEU A 239 -12.24 -5.05 -2.01
N ARG A 240 -12.15 -5.07 -3.35
CA ARG A 240 -13.09 -4.36 -4.21
C ARG A 240 -14.52 -4.83 -3.98
N SER A 241 -14.75 -6.15 -3.98
CA SER A 241 -16.07 -6.73 -3.73
C SER A 241 -16.59 -6.36 -2.34
N PHE A 242 -15.73 -6.38 -1.32
CA PHE A 242 -16.09 -5.91 0.02
C PHE A 242 -16.56 -4.46 0.02
N LEU A 243 -15.80 -3.55 -0.62
CA LEU A 243 -16.09 -2.12 -0.66
C LEU A 243 -17.39 -1.81 -1.42
N GLN A 244 -17.67 -2.55 -2.51
CA GLN A 244 -18.84 -2.31 -3.35
C GLN A 244 -20.11 -2.99 -2.83
N ASP A 245 -19.99 -4.21 -2.30
CA ASP A 245 -21.14 -5.08 -2.02
C ASP A 245 -21.48 -5.16 -0.53
N LYS A 246 -20.53 -4.94 0.38
CA LYS A 246 -20.71 -5.15 1.82
C LYS A 246 -20.62 -3.88 2.66
N CYS A 247 -20.15 -2.77 2.09
CA CYS A 247 -20.11 -1.49 2.79
C CYS A 247 -21.43 -0.73 2.62
N GLU A 248 -21.86 -0.06 3.67
CA GLU A 248 -23.03 0.83 3.65
C GLU A 248 -22.64 2.24 4.13
N PRO A 249 -22.64 3.26 3.26
CA PRO A 249 -22.90 3.18 1.81
C PRO A 249 -21.75 2.50 1.05
N PRO A 250 -22.02 1.96 -0.17
CA PRO A 250 -21.01 1.37 -1.01
C PRO A 250 -19.88 2.37 -1.34
N VAL A 251 -18.64 1.87 -1.30
CA VAL A 251 -17.46 2.67 -1.65
C VAL A 251 -17.09 2.39 -3.10
N TYR A 252 -17.30 3.38 -3.96
CA TYR A 252 -16.94 3.24 -5.38
C TYR A 252 -15.43 3.33 -5.58
N VAL A 253 -14.89 2.35 -6.30
CA VAL A 253 -13.47 2.31 -6.69
C VAL A 253 -13.37 2.17 -8.20
N SER A 254 -12.75 3.14 -8.88
CA SER A 254 -12.57 3.11 -10.33
C SER A 254 -11.52 2.04 -10.74
N ASP A 255 -11.72 1.40 -11.89
CA ASP A 255 -10.77 0.42 -12.45
C ASP A 255 -9.39 1.04 -12.68
N ARG A 256 -9.36 2.30 -13.12
CA ARG A 256 -8.13 3.08 -13.25
C ARG A 256 -7.36 3.16 -11.94
N ARG A 257 -8.04 3.40 -10.81
CA ARG A 257 -7.43 3.49 -9.49
C ARG A 257 -6.85 2.15 -9.06
N LEU A 258 -7.52 1.03 -9.35
CA LEU A 258 -7.01 -0.31 -9.09
C LEU A 258 -5.74 -0.61 -9.89
N VAL A 259 -5.73 -0.32 -11.18
CA VAL A 259 -4.54 -0.53 -12.04
C VAL A 259 -3.35 0.31 -11.54
N LYS A 260 -3.59 1.58 -11.20
CA LYS A 260 -2.55 2.45 -10.64
C LYS A 260 -2.07 1.97 -9.25
N SER A 261 -2.96 1.39 -8.44
CA SER A 261 -2.59 0.79 -7.16
C SER A 261 -1.60 -0.36 -7.34
N VAL A 262 -1.82 -1.24 -8.32
CA VAL A 262 -0.90 -2.34 -8.62
C VAL A 262 0.47 -1.80 -9.06
N SER A 263 0.52 -0.77 -9.92
CA SER A 263 1.78 -0.12 -10.32
C SER A 263 2.50 0.48 -9.10
N LEU A 264 1.76 1.11 -8.17
CA LEU A 264 2.31 1.64 -6.93
C LEU A 264 2.89 0.54 -6.02
N LEU A 265 2.18 -0.59 -5.87
CA LEU A 265 2.67 -1.73 -5.08
C LEU A 265 3.95 -2.34 -5.68
N ARG A 266 4.09 -2.36 -7.01
CA ARG A 266 5.36 -2.75 -7.66
C ARG A 266 6.50 -1.80 -7.30
N VAL A 267 6.27 -0.49 -7.36
CA VAL A 267 7.27 0.52 -6.94
C VAL A 267 7.62 0.36 -5.46
N CYS A 268 6.62 0.07 -4.61
CA CYS A 268 6.82 -0.22 -3.20
C CYS A 268 7.76 -1.42 -3.01
N ALA A 269 7.51 -2.54 -3.66
CA ALA A 269 8.32 -3.75 -3.57
C ALA A 269 9.75 -3.51 -4.11
N TYR A 270 9.88 -2.87 -5.27
CA TYR A 270 11.16 -2.55 -5.90
C TYR A 270 12.05 -1.70 -4.99
N THR A 271 11.50 -0.64 -4.42
CA THR A 271 12.24 0.28 -3.54
C THR A 271 12.62 -0.36 -2.20
N ASN A 272 11.86 -1.36 -1.74
CA ASN A 272 12.21 -2.22 -0.62
C ASN A 272 13.27 -3.29 -0.99
N GLY A 273 13.66 -3.42 -2.27
CA GLY A 273 14.64 -4.40 -2.75
C GLY A 273 14.06 -5.80 -2.95
N ARG A 274 12.78 -5.90 -3.29
CA ARG A 274 12.09 -7.17 -3.52
C ARG A 274 11.71 -7.33 -5.00
N GLU A 275 11.75 -8.58 -5.49
CA GLU A 275 11.38 -8.95 -6.85
C GLU A 275 9.88 -9.30 -6.99
N ALA A 276 9.14 -9.34 -5.89
CA ALA A 276 7.71 -9.58 -5.88
C ALA A 276 7.01 -8.68 -4.86
N VAL A 277 5.77 -8.31 -5.17
CA VAL A 277 4.87 -7.60 -4.25
C VAL A 277 4.53 -8.50 -3.08
N SER A 278 4.65 -7.99 -1.86
CA SER A 278 4.21 -8.68 -0.64
C SER A 278 2.75 -8.34 -0.34
N GLU A 279 2.04 -9.29 0.25
CA GLU A 279 0.68 -9.05 0.76
C GLU A 279 0.66 -7.91 1.81
N PHE A 280 1.75 -7.70 2.56
CA PHE A 280 1.87 -6.57 3.49
C PHE A 280 1.91 -5.20 2.80
N ASP A 281 2.36 -5.14 1.53
CA ASP A 281 2.31 -3.90 0.76
C ASP A 281 0.86 -3.44 0.55
N CYS A 282 -0.10 -4.38 0.54
CA CYS A 282 -1.52 -4.09 0.41
C CYS A 282 -2.09 -3.20 1.54
N LEU A 283 -1.39 -3.08 2.68
CA LEU A 283 -1.77 -2.13 3.73
C LEU A 283 -1.75 -0.67 3.24
N LEU A 284 -0.97 -0.37 2.20
CA LEU A 284 -0.97 0.95 1.55
C LEU A 284 -2.28 1.25 0.81
N LEU A 285 -3.06 0.22 0.44
CA LEU A 285 -4.37 0.39 -0.20
C LEU A 285 -5.35 1.16 0.70
N ALA A 286 -5.15 1.11 2.01
CA ALA A 286 -5.91 1.91 2.96
C ALA A 286 -5.72 3.43 2.76
N ASN A 287 -4.63 3.87 2.11
CA ASN A 287 -4.38 5.26 1.76
C ASN A 287 -4.72 5.57 0.29
N ILE A 288 -5.31 4.61 -0.42
CA ILE A 288 -5.62 4.72 -1.86
C ILE A 288 -7.11 4.61 -2.13
N LEU A 289 -7.82 3.65 -1.52
CA LEU A 289 -9.14 3.23 -1.99
C LEU A 289 -10.32 3.89 -1.28
N TRP A 290 -10.11 4.62 -0.20
CA TRP A 290 -11.19 5.30 0.49
C TRP A 290 -11.71 6.54 -0.26
N GLN A 291 -12.99 6.86 -0.07
CA GLN A 291 -13.64 8.07 -0.55
C GLN A 291 -13.85 9.08 0.59
N ARG A 292 -14.02 8.58 1.82
CA ARG A 292 -14.16 9.40 3.03
C ARG A 292 -13.09 9.01 4.05
N PRO A 293 -12.52 9.93 4.81
CA PRO A 293 -11.47 9.64 5.80
C PRO A 293 -11.83 8.53 6.80
N SER A 294 -13.10 8.41 7.18
CA SER A 294 -13.60 7.37 8.09
C SER A 294 -13.44 5.94 7.55
N GLU A 295 -13.35 5.78 6.23
CA GLU A 295 -13.23 4.48 5.57
C GLU A 295 -11.79 3.93 5.60
N CYS A 296 -10.79 4.80 5.81
CA CYS A 296 -9.39 4.41 5.80
C CYS A 296 -9.08 3.31 6.84
N GLN A 297 -9.58 3.48 8.07
CA GLN A 297 -9.36 2.50 9.13
C GLN A 297 -10.11 1.19 8.85
N MET A 298 -11.34 1.26 8.36
CA MET A 298 -12.15 0.09 7.98
C MET A 298 -11.43 -0.75 6.91
N ILE A 299 -10.87 -0.10 5.87
CA ILE A 299 -10.10 -0.78 4.82
C ILE A 299 -8.86 -1.46 5.41
N ARG A 300 -8.15 -0.76 6.29
CA ARG A 300 -6.96 -1.29 6.96
C ARG A 300 -7.29 -2.52 7.81
N ASP A 301 -8.33 -2.44 8.61
CA ASP A 301 -8.77 -3.54 9.48
C ASP A 301 -9.19 -4.75 8.65
N TRP A 302 -9.96 -4.53 7.57
CA TRP A 302 -10.34 -5.60 6.66
C TRP A 302 -9.11 -6.29 6.03
N ILE A 303 -8.10 -5.50 5.58
CA ILE A 303 -6.87 -6.08 5.02
C ILE A 303 -6.14 -6.92 6.08
N LEU A 304 -6.02 -6.42 7.32
CA LEU A 304 -5.40 -7.16 8.42
C LEU A 304 -6.14 -8.47 8.72
N GLU A 305 -7.47 -8.43 8.76
CA GLU A 305 -8.29 -9.64 8.93
C GLU A 305 -8.09 -10.63 7.77
N ARG A 306 -8.06 -10.14 6.53
CA ARG A 306 -7.85 -10.97 5.34
C ARG A 306 -6.46 -11.61 5.31
N LEU A 307 -5.42 -10.87 5.73
CA LEU A 307 -4.06 -11.37 5.88
C LEU A 307 -3.94 -12.44 6.97
N ALA A 308 -4.79 -12.34 7.99
CA ALA A 308 -4.84 -13.25 9.12
C ALA A 308 -5.74 -14.46 8.90
N GLN A 309 -6.60 -14.43 7.84
CA GLN A 309 -7.50 -15.53 7.53
C GLN A 309 -6.72 -16.81 7.28
N ASP A 310 -7.35 -17.88 7.72
CA ASP A 310 -6.81 -19.23 7.68
C ASP A 310 -6.54 -19.66 6.23
N ARG A 311 -5.27 -19.80 5.88
CA ARG A 311 -4.82 -20.22 4.55
C ARG A 311 -5.04 -21.71 4.33
N GLY A 312 -6.28 -22.17 4.51
CA GLY A 312 -6.67 -23.55 4.20
C GLY A 312 -6.42 -24.54 5.33
N VAL A 313 -6.20 -24.12 6.58
CA VAL A 313 -6.11 -25.05 7.74
C VAL A 313 -7.39 -25.87 7.86
N GLU A 314 -8.56 -25.25 7.74
CA GLU A 314 -9.85 -25.96 7.76
C GLU A 314 -9.98 -26.93 6.59
N GLN A 315 -9.56 -26.55 5.38
CA GLN A 315 -9.58 -27.42 4.21
C GLN A 315 -8.65 -28.61 4.38
N VAL A 316 -7.44 -28.38 4.89
CA VAL A 316 -6.48 -29.45 5.18
C VAL A 316 -6.97 -30.37 6.28
N GLN A 317 -7.59 -29.82 7.32
CA GLN A 317 -8.23 -30.60 8.38
C GLN A 317 -9.35 -31.50 7.83
N TYR A 318 -10.17 -30.96 6.92
CA TYR A 318 -11.20 -31.74 6.25
C TYR A 318 -10.64 -32.87 5.39
N LEU A 319 -9.55 -32.59 4.61
CA LEU A 319 -8.87 -33.61 3.82
C LEU A 319 -8.25 -34.69 4.70
N LEU A 320 -7.64 -34.32 5.83
CA LEU A 320 -7.06 -35.27 6.77
C LEU A 320 -8.15 -36.15 7.44
N ALA A 321 -9.29 -35.57 7.76
CA ALA A 321 -10.46 -36.32 8.27
C ALA A 321 -10.99 -37.33 7.22
N GLY A 322 -11.04 -36.93 5.96
CA GLY A 322 -11.40 -37.81 4.84
C GLY A 322 -10.42 -38.97 4.65
N LEU A 323 -9.12 -38.68 4.73
CA LEU A 323 -8.05 -39.70 4.70
C LEU A 323 -8.19 -40.70 5.87
N PHE A 324 -8.40 -40.18 7.09
CA PHE A 324 -8.61 -41.00 8.29
C PHE A 324 -9.83 -41.91 8.13
N GLY A 325 -10.97 -41.39 7.64
CA GLY A 325 -12.16 -42.20 7.43
C GLY A 325 -11.99 -43.29 6.39
N ARG A 326 -11.20 -43.07 5.33
CA ARG A 326 -10.83 -44.12 4.34
C ARG A 326 -9.87 -45.15 4.96
N ALA A 327 -8.92 -44.70 5.75
CA ALA A 327 -8.00 -45.55 6.45
C ALA A 327 -8.70 -46.57 7.40
N CYS A 328 -9.72 -46.07 8.13
CA CYS A 328 -10.52 -46.95 8.99
C CYS A 328 -11.35 -47.98 8.20
N ARG A 329 -11.73 -47.67 6.95
CA ARG A 329 -12.50 -48.60 6.10
C ARG A 329 -11.62 -49.61 5.38
N ALA A 330 -10.37 -49.29 5.13
CA ALA A 330 -9.38 -50.19 4.52
C ALA A 330 -9.04 -51.39 5.42
N ASP A 331 -9.38 -51.33 6.70
CA ASP A 331 -9.25 -52.43 7.69
C ASP A 331 -7.90 -53.17 7.65
N GLY A 332 -6.82 -52.39 7.41
CA GLY A 332 -5.47 -52.92 7.35
C GLY A 332 -5.04 -53.56 6.02
N ASP A 333 -5.83 -53.38 4.95
CA ASP A 333 -5.42 -53.85 3.61
C ASP A 333 -4.11 -53.19 3.19
N PRO A 334 -3.02 -53.98 2.91
CA PRO A 334 -1.71 -53.42 2.63
C PRO A 334 -1.60 -52.60 1.35
N GLU A 335 -2.46 -52.86 0.32
CA GLU A 335 -2.44 -52.04 -0.93
C GLU A 335 -3.15 -50.70 -0.75
N GLU A 336 -4.30 -50.71 -0.14
CA GLU A 336 -5.03 -49.46 0.19
C GLU A 336 -4.24 -48.60 1.20
N CYS A 337 -3.68 -49.19 2.24
CA CYS A 337 -2.87 -48.51 3.23
C CYS A 337 -1.65 -47.80 2.57
N ARG A 338 -0.97 -48.42 1.58
CA ARG A 338 0.13 -47.78 0.86
C ARG A 338 -0.35 -46.58 0.01
N ALA A 339 -1.47 -46.73 -0.66
CA ALA A 339 -2.02 -45.63 -1.47
C ALA A 339 -2.39 -44.41 -0.58
N LEU A 340 -3.06 -44.66 0.55
CA LEU A 340 -3.43 -43.65 1.53
C LEU A 340 -2.21 -43.00 2.22
N ALA A 341 -1.16 -43.78 2.50
CA ALA A 341 0.12 -43.28 3.03
C ALA A 341 0.78 -42.28 2.05
N ALA A 342 0.76 -42.59 0.74
CA ALA A 342 1.29 -41.68 -0.28
C ALA A 342 0.49 -40.33 -0.37
N GLU A 343 -0.85 -40.39 -0.22
CA GLU A 343 -1.68 -39.21 -0.13
C GLU A 343 -1.37 -38.39 1.14
N ALA A 344 -1.24 -39.02 2.30
CA ALA A 344 -0.85 -38.41 3.57
C ALA A 344 0.53 -37.74 3.46
N SER A 345 1.52 -38.42 2.81
CA SER A 345 2.84 -37.84 2.56
C SER A 345 2.77 -36.58 1.69
N SER A 346 1.93 -36.58 0.67
CA SER A 346 1.70 -35.40 -0.18
C SER A 346 1.09 -34.23 0.61
N LEU A 347 0.09 -34.51 1.47
CA LEU A 347 -0.52 -33.53 2.34
C LEU A 347 0.47 -32.95 3.36
N ARG A 348 1.34 -33.81 3.94
CA ARG A 348 2.43 -33.40 4.84
C ARG A 348 3.40 -32.44 4.16
N LYS A 349 3.76 -32.68 2.89
CA LYS A 349 4.63 -31.76 2.12
C LYS A 349 3.99 -30.37 1.98
N VAL A 350 2.70 -30.30 1.67
CA VAL A 350 1.95 -29.05 1.59
C VAL A 350 1.97 -28.31 2.93
N LEU A 351 1.65 -29.00 4.04
CA LEU A 351 1.69 -28.45 5.39
C LEU A 351 3.07 -27.92 5.77
N THR A 352 4.13 -28.70 5.44
CA THR A 352 5.52 -28.30 5.72
C THR A 352 5.90 -27.03 4.95
N THR A 353 5.49 -26.93 3.68
CA THR A 353 5.72 -25.71 2.85
C THR A 353 4.99 -24.50 3.42
N GLN A 354 3.73 -24.67 3.86
CA GLN A 354 2.98 -23.62 4.53
C GLN A 354 3.61 -23.17 5.85
N LEU A 355 4.08 -24.11 6.67
CA LEU A 355 4.81 -23.78 7.90
C LEU A 355 6.11 -23.03 7.64
N GLN A 356 6.86 -23.43 6.60
CA GLN A 356 8.09 -22.75 6.20
C GLN A 356 7.80 -21.31 5.72
N SER A 357 6.74 -21.09 4.97
CA SER A 357 6.34 -19.74 4.55
C SER A 357 5.98 -18.83 5.73
N LEU A 358 5.48 -19.41 6.82
CA LEU A 358 5.16 -18.70 8.06
C LEU A 358 6.35 -18.55 9.02
N ALA A 359 7.44 -19.28 8.82
CA ALA A 359 8.57 -19.28 9.75
C ALA A 359 9.21 -17.90 9.92
N GLY A 360 9.24 -17.09 8.86
CA GLY A 360 9.71 -15.70 8.88
C GLY A 360 8.77 -14.71 9.56
N THR A 361 7.47 -15.06 9.73
CA THR A 361 6.44 -14.15 10.27
C THR A 361 6.20 -14.32 11.77
N THR A 362 6.77 -15.34 12.40
CA THR A 362 6.37 -15.78 13.76
C THR A 362 7.30 -15.38 14.91
N SER A 363 8.38 -14.67 14.65
CA SER A 363 9.29 -14.23 15.74
C SER A 363 8.81 -12.99 16.52
N GLY A 364 7.50 -12.77 16.63
CA GLY A 364 6.91 -11.67 17.42
C GLY A 364 7.19 -10.26 16.91
N SER A 365 8.11 -10.11 15.96
CA SER A 365 8.57 -8.82 15.46
C SER A 365 8.16 -8.53 14.01
N LEU A 366 7.58 -9.50 13.26
CA LEU A 366 7.23 -9.34 11.85
C LEU A 366 8.23 -8.42 11.10
N PRO A 367 9.49 -8.85 10.88
CA PRO A 367 10.54 -7.99 10.33
C PRO A 367 10.12 -7.32 9.03
N ALA A 368 9.34 -8.03 8.19
CA ALA A 368 8.82 -7.51 6.93
C ALA A 368 7.94 -6.27 7.08
N LEU A 369 7.25 -6.09 8.22
CA LEU A 369 6.47 -4.89 8.53
C LEU A 369 7.33 -3.80 9.15
N ARG A 370 8.19 -4.14 10.11
CA ARG A 370 9.05 -3.15 10.80
C ARG A 370 10.08 -2.51 9.88
N ASP A 371 10.64 -3.30 8.97
CA ASP A 371 11.62 -2.83 8.00
C ASP A 371 10.99 -2.24 6.73
N HIS A 372 9.65 -2.20 6.67
CA HIS A 372 8.93 -1.69 5.51
C HIS A 372 9.17 -0.19 5.33
N LEU A 373 9.64 0.19 4.14
CA LEU A 373 10.07 1.56 3.84
C LEU A 373 8.92 2.58 3.89
N TRP A 374 7.73 2.15 3.44
CA TRP A 374 6.59 3.04 3.18
C TRP A 374 5.48 3.00 4.24
N LEU A 375 5.48 2.01 5.12
CA LEU A 375 4.62 2.02 6.29
C LEU A 375 5.27 2.88 7.38
N SER A 376 4.48 3.74 8.01
CA SER A 376 4.97 4.51 9.15
C SER A 376 5.26 3.58 10.34
N PRO A 377 6.23 3.91 11.22
CA PRO A 377 6.53 3.09 12.38
C PRO A 377 5.30 2.80 13.26
N PRO A 378 4.41 3.78 13.54
CA PRO A 378 3.18 3.51 14.28
C PRO A 378 2.22 2.55 13.56
N ASP A 379 2.09 2.65 12.23
CA ASP A 379 1.22 1.77 11.44
C ASP A 379 1.78 0.36 11.36
N ALA A 380 3.10 0.23 11.16
CA ALA A 380 3.80 -1.05 11.14
C ALA A 380 3.69 -1.77 12.49
N GLU A 381 3.84 -1.04 13.60
CA GLU A 381 3.71 -1.60 14.95
C GLU A 381 2.27 -2.05 15.24
N ARG A 382 1.25 -1.23 14.91
CA ARG A 382 -0.17 -1.62 15.02
C ARG A 382 -0.48 -2.87 14.23
N ALA A 383 -0.02 -2.94 12.97
CA ALA A 383 -0.21 -4.11 12.12
C ALA A 383 0.48 -5.35 12.73
N ALA A 384 1.70 -5.21 13.25
CA ALA A 384 2.42 -6.30 13.89
C ALA A 384 1.73 -6.79 15.18
N GLN A 385 1.20 -5.87 15.99
CA GLN A 385 0.45 -6.22 17.21
C GLN A 385 -0.85 -6.97 16.89
N THR A 386 -1.55 -6.60 15.82
CA THR A 386 -2.78 -7.26 15.38
C THR A 386 -2.50 -8.62 14.75
N LEU A 387 -1.52 -8.71 13.84
CA LEU A 387 -1.21 -9.93 13.09
C LEU A 387 -0.44 -10.97 13.91
N GLY A 388 0.42 -10.55 14.84
CA GLY A 388 1.27 -11.45 15.61
C GLY A 388 0.51 -12.59 16.33
N PRO A 389 -0.53 -12.28 17.14
CA PRO A 389 -1.35 -13.29 17.79
C PRO A 389 -2.07 -14.22 16.79
N LEU A 390 -2.57 -13.66 15.68
CA LEU A 390 -3.32 -14.39 14.65
C LEU A 390 -2.42 -15.37 13.92
N PHE A 391 -1.23 -14.95 13.47
CA PHE A 391 -0.24 -15.86 12.87
C PHE A 391 0.25 -16.92 13.84
N SER A 392 0.38 -16.58 15.12
CA SER A 392 0.74 -17.57 16.14
C SER A 392 -0.34 -18.63 16.34
N LYS A 393 -1.61 -18.29 16.17
CA LYS A 393 -2.74 -19.23 16.21
C LYS A 393 -2.74 -20.14 14.98
N VAL A 394 -2.62 -19.56 13.78
CA VAL A 394 -2.55 -20.31 12.51
C VAL A 394 -1.37 -21.28 12.53
N ARG A 395 -0.20 -20.82 12.93
CA ARG A 395 0.98 -21.67 13.05
C ARG A 395 0.77 -22.87 13.98
N ARG A 396 0.21 -22.65 15.18
CA ARG A 396 -0.09 -23.73 16.11
C ARG A 396 -1.08 -24.73 15.52
N GLY A 397 -2.09 -24.26 14.77
CA GLY A 397 -3.02 -25.10 14.01
C GLY A 397 -2.30 -25.98 12.99
N LEU A 398 -1.46 -25.38 12.15
CA LEU A 398 -0.66 -26.11 11.15
C LEU A 398 0.33 -27.09 11.78
N GLU A 399 0.99 -26.73 12.88
CA GLU A 399 1.88 -27.64 13.63
C GLU A 399 1.11 -28.83 14.23
N LYS A 400 -0.12 -28.61 14.71
CA LYS A 400 -1.01 -29.68 15.16
C LYS A 400 -1.36 -30.63 14.01
N LEU A 401 -1.87 -30.07 12.90
CA LEU A 401 -2.25 -30.84 11.71
C LEU A 401 -1.05 -31.62 11.10
N THR A 402 0.13 -31.02 11.10
CA THR A 402 1.34 -31.70 10.61
C THR A 402 1.67 -32.92 11.47
N ARG A 403 1.59 -32.81 12.79
CA ARG A 403 1.80 -33.94 13.71
C ARG A 403 0.75 -35.03 13.51
N GLU A 404 -0.52 -34.67 13.37
CA GLU A 404 -1.61 -35.61 13.12
C GLU A 404 -1.47 -36.30 11.77
N CYS A 405 -1.05 -35.57 10.73
CA CYS A 405 -0.77 -36.10 9.40
C CYS A 405 0.41 -37.11 9.43
N VAL A 406 1.51 -36.82 10.13
CA VAL A 406 2.62 -37.72 10.32
C VAL A 406 2.19 -38.98 11.10
N THR A 407 1.37 -38.82 12.14
CA THR A 407 0.83 -39.93 12.92
C THR A 407 0.00 -40.86 12.04
N LEU A 408 -0.86 -40.30 11.18
CA LEU A 408 -1.68 -41.08 10.25
C LEU A 408 -0.79 -41.79 9.20
N GLU A 409 0.20 -41.08 8.61
CA GLU A 409 1.15 -41.63 7.62
C GLU A 409 1.87 -42.83 8.19
N VAL A 410 2.44 -42.74 9.41
CA VAL A 410 3.15 -43.82 10.08
C VAL A 410 2.23 -44.99 10.44
N ALA A 411 1.00 -44.74 10.85
CA ALA A 411 0.00 -45.77 11.14
C ALA A 411 -0.36 -46.56 9.87
N LEU A 412 -0.54 -45.87 8.75
CA LEU A 412 -0.80 -46.49 7.44
C LEU A 412 0.39 -47.33 6.93
N GLU A 413 1.61 -46.82 7.03
CA GLU A 413 2.83 -47.55 6.65
C GLU A 413 3.00 -48.88 7.43
N ARG A 414 2.47 -48.93 8.64
CA ARG A 414 2.53 -50.11 9.50
C ARG A 414 1.29 -51.00 9.39
N ASN A 415 0.36 -50.70 8.50
CA ASN A 415 -0.92 -51.38 8.36
C ASN A 415 -1.66 -51.49 9.70
N THR A 416 -1.71 -50.39 10.46
CA THR A 416 -2.24 -50.36 11.82
C THR A 416 -3.77 -50.53 11.79
N GLU A 417 -4.30 -51.40 12.66
CA GLU A 417 -5.72 -51.67 12.75
C GLU A 417 -6.53 -50.44 13.21
N PRO A 418 -7.80 -50.28 12.76
CA PRO A 418 -8.64 -49.12 13.03
C PRO A 418 -8.79 -48.73 14.51
N HIS A 419 -8.85 -49.73 15.40
CA HIS A 419 -8.99 -49.49 16.84
C HIS A 419 -7.75 -48.81 17.45
N ILE A 420 -6.55 -49.10 16.92
CA ILE A 420 -5.31 -48.45 17.34
C ILE A 420 -5.25 -47.04 16.75
N MET A 421 -5.65 -46.86 15.48
CA MET A 421 -5.73 -45.54 14.86
C MET A 421 -6.72 -44.61 15.64
N ALA A 422 -7.81 -45.16 16.16
CA ALA A 422 -8.74 -44.45 17.03
C ALA A 422 -8.10 -43.91 18.32
N LEU A 423 -7.17 -44.63 18.89
CA LEU A 423 -6.40 -44.22 20.07
C LEU A 423 -5.33 -43.14 19.73
N LEU A 424 -4.74 -43.24 18.55
CA LEU A 424 -3.74 -42.26 18.09
C LEU A 424 -4.32 -40.91 17.67
N LEU A 425 -5.53 -40.93 17.09
CA LEU A 425 -6.22 -39.74 16.56
C LEU A 425 -7.69 -39.70 17.05
N PRO A 426 -7.91 -39.50 18.35
CA PRO A 426 -9.24 -39.62 18.97
C PRO A 426 -10.25 -38.57 18.45
N ASP A 427 -9.78 -37.37 18.10
CA ASP A 427 -10.64 -36.28 17.58
C ASP A 427 -11.27 -36.72 16.24
N TYR A 428 -10.47 -37.27 15.33
CA TYR A 428 -10.94 -37.78 14.02
C TYR A 428 -11.82 -39.02 14.15
N TRP A 429 -11.54 -39.86 15.11
CA TRP A 429 -12.40 -41.04 15.41
C TRP A 429 -13.79 -40.61 15.91
N ALA A 430 -13.85 -39.63 16.79
CA ALA A 430 -15.10 -39.09 17.28
C ALA A 430 -15.96 -38.47 16.15
N ASP A 431 -15.32 -37.78 15.22
CA ASP A 431 -15.99 -37.19 14.05
C ASP A 431 -16.40 -38.26 13.04
N PHE A 432 -15.60 -39.30 12.82
CA PHE A 432 -15.93 -40.44 11.97
C PHE A 432 -17.18 -41.21 12.45
N ILE A 433 -17.29 -41.46 13.77
CA ILE A 433 -18.46 -42.11 14.35
C ILE A 433 -19.71 -41.21 14.24
N ARG A 434 -19.55 -39.91 14.40
CA ARG A 434 -20.68 -38.96 14.40
C ARG A 434 -21.21 -38.69 13.01
N SER A 435 -20.35 -38.67 11.99
CA SER A 435 -20.74 -38.35 10.62
C SER A 435 -21.34 -39.52 9.84
N GLY A 436 -21.26 -40.77 10.35
CA GLY A 436 -21.61 -41.94 9.55
C GLY A 436 -20.64 -42.12 8.35
N PRO A 437 -20.85 -43.11 7.48
CA PRO A 437 -20.00 -43.27 6.30
C PRO A 437 -20.18 -42.06 5.36
N ILE A 438 -19.14 -41.23 5.27
CA ILE A 438 -19.07 -40.16 4.27
C ILE A 438 -18.94 -40.83 2.90
N GLU A 439 -20.01 -40.75 2.08
CA GLU A 439 -19.97 -41.23 0.72
C GLU A 439 -18.98 -40.45 -0.12
N ASP A 440 -18.03 -41.17 -0.72
CA ASP A 440 -17.11 -40.81 -1.81
C ASP A 440 -16.67 -39.34 -1.96
N VAL A 441 -15.59 -39.00 -1.30
CA VAL A 441 -14.73 -37.86 -1.75
C VAL A 441 -13.90 -38.37 -2.92
N LYS A 442 -14.21 -37.89 -4.15
CA LYS A 442 -13.41 -38.19 -5.34
C LYS A 442 -11.94 -37.79 -5.12
N PRO A 443 -10.97 -38.63 -5.55
CA PRO A 443 -9.56 -38.30 -5.46
C PRO A 443 -9.27 -37.01 -6.21
N LEU A 444 -8.42 -36.15 -5.62
CA LEU A 444 -7.88 -34.97 -6.27
C LEU A 444 -7.22 -35.37 -7.59
N GLY A 445 -7.89 -35.07 -8.71
CA GLY A 445 -7.34 -35.28 -10.04
C GLY A 445 -6.06 -34.47 -10.20
N VAL A 446 -4.95 -35.17 -10.33
CA VAL A 446 -3.69 -34.61 -10.81
C VAL A 446 -3.99 -33.98 -12.17
N GLY A 447 -3.92 -32.65 -12.24
CA GLY A 447 -4.21 -31.88 -13.46
C GLY A 447 -3.31 -32.36 -14.62
N GLY A 448 -3.88 -33.23 -15.46
CA GLY A 448 -3.31 -33.59 -16.74
C GLY A 448 -3.48 -32.40 -17.68
N GLN A 449 -2.40 -31.74 -18.03
CA GLN A 449 -2.30 -30.96 -19.25
C GLN A 449 -2.76 -31.82 -20.42
N LYS A 450 -3.78 -31.35 -21.15
CA LYS A 450 -4.07 -31.83 -22.52
C LYS A 450 -3.47 -30.86 -23.54
N PRO A 451 -3.02 -31.38 -24.67
CA PRO A 451 -2.18 -30.73 -25.68
C PRO A 451 -2.82 -29.55 -26.38
#